data_6acb4300426f2b7f714a373da1e57ed6
#
_entry.id   6acb4300426f2b7f714a373da1e57ed6
#
_cell.length_a   1.000
_cell.length_b   1.000
_cell.length_c   1.000
_cell.angle_alpha   90.00
_cell.angle_beta   90.00
_cell.angle_gamma   90.00
#
_symmetry.space_group_name_H-M   'P 1'
#
loop_
_entity.id
_entity.type
_entity.pdbx_description
1 polymer ?
#
loop_
_entity_poly.entity_id
_entity_poly.type
_entity_poly.pdbx_seq_one_letter_code
_entity_poly.pdbx_strand_id
1 'polypeptide(L)'
;MNDKITISQKLQIFYVSKEETNCPLIIEIIKISKKLKEKSILKKDSDAIFSLGFGKRMIINGIVKDFSNIKREELLEIVDFDPIKNNLLLIGSAEPRIETSLHWMIHHARDDVNFVVQIKKTDIINKIKDIDVTDKYPIGSLDNTKEVLKALRINKKVIIKNNGLLIVGRNIEDIEKQIQDIFGV
;
A
#
# COMPACT_ATOMS: atom_id res chain seq x y z
N MET A 1 -1.72 -27.82 -21.48
CA MET A 1 -1.36 -26.91 -20.39
C MET A 1 -0.62 -25.74 -21.01
N ASN A 2 -1.27 -24.62 -21.21
CA ASN A 2 -0.63 -23.42 -21.76
C ASN A 2 -0.17 -22.58 -20.57
N ASP A 3 1.10 -22.66 -20.23
CA ASP A 3 1.74 -21.67 -19.34
C ASP A 3 1.73 -20.33 -20.07
N LYS A 4 0.72 -19.52 -19.78
CA LYS A 4 0.75 -18.09 -20.11
C LYS A 4 1.87 -17.47 -19.28
N ILE A 5 3.03 -17.31 -19.90
CA ILE A 5 4.09 -16.44 -19.35
C ILE A 5 3.50 -15.03 -19.33
N THR A 6 2.97 -14.63 -18.18
CA THR A 6 2.56 -13.24 -17.95
C THR A 6 3.85 -12.43 -17.83
N ILE A 7 4.27 -11.82 -18.93
CA ILE A 7 5.38 -10.87 -18.92
C ILE A 7 4.89 -9.70 -18.06
N SER A 8 5.43 -9.60 -16.85
CA SER A 8 5.26 -8.40 -16.01
C SER A 8 5.90 -7.24 -16.76
N GLN A 9 5.08 -6.39 -17.37
CA GLN A 9 5.60 -5.16 -17.98
C GLN A 9 6.27 -4.35 -16.87
N LYS A 10 7.52 -3.93 -17.11
CA LYS A 10 8.26 -3.10 -16.16
C LYS A 10 7.51 -1.77 -15.98
N LEU A 11 7.33 -1.35 -14.73
CA LEU A 11 6.75 -0.06 -14.38
C LEU A 11 7.60 1.07 -15.00
N GLN A 12 6.98 1.90 -15.84
CA GLN A 12 7.61 3.07 -16.42
C GLN A 12 7.28 4.29 -15.58
N ILE A 13 8.32 4.98 -15.10
CA ILE A 13 8.18 6.07 -14.13
C ILE A 13 8.46 7.40 -14.82
N PHE A 14 7.51 8.33 -14.72
CA PHE A 14 7.60 9.69 -15.23
C PHE A 14 7.47 10.68 -14.07
N TYR A 15 8.47 11.53 -13.91
CA TYR A 15 8.47 12.55 -12.87
C TYR A 15 7.91 13.85 -13.42
N VAL A 16 6.81 14.34 -12.82
CA VAL A 16 6.31 15.71 -13.04
C VAL A 16 7.26 16.70 -12.37
N SER A 17 7.69 16.38 -11.14
CA SER A 17 8.70 17.10 -10.37
C SER A 17 9.43 16.12 -9.46
N LYS A 18 10.70 16.40 -9.17
CA LYS A 18 11.49 15.67 -8.15
C LYS A 18 11.53 16.42 -6.81
N GLU A 19 10.81 17.51 -6.69
CA GLU A 19 10.64 18.22 -5.43
C GLU A 19 9.75 17.42 -4.47
N GLU A 20 9.92 17.67 -3.18
CA GLU A 20 9.06 17.07 -2.15
C GLU A 20 7.60 17.48 -2.38
N THR A 21 6.68 16.55 -2.17
CA THR A 21 5.25 16.88 -2.23
C THR A 21 4.83 17.78 -1.07
N ASN A 22 4.03 18.78 -1.38
CA ASN A 22 3.47 19.71 -0.40
C ASN A 22 2.07 19.31 0.11
N CYS A 23 1.63 18.08 -0.20
CA CYS A 23 0.31 17.61 0.22
C CYS A 23 0.19 17.60 1.75
N PRO A 24 -0.81 18.30 2.34
CA PRO A 24 -0.98 18.37 3.79
C PRO A 24 -1.30 17.01 4.43
N LEU A 25 -1.83 16.07 3.65
CA LEU A 25 -2.22 14.73 4.12
C LEU A 25 -1.02 13.84 4.45
N ILE A 26 0.20 14.24 4.13
CA ILE A 26 1.44 13.57 4.58
C ILE A 26 1.45 13.33 6.09
N ILE A 27 0.93 14.30 6.85
CA ILE A 27 0.87 14.23 8.32
C ILE A 27 0.12 12.98 8.79
N GLU A 28 -0.91 12.56 8.06
CA GLU A 28 -1.71 11.39 8.43
C GLU A 28 -0.90 10.07 8.26
N ILE A 29 -0.09 9.98 7.20
CA ILE A 29 0.81 8.84 7.01
C ILE A 29 1.86 8.78 8.12
N ILE A 30 2.46 9.93 8.46
CA ILE A 30 3.46 10.01 9.53
C ILE A 30 2.86 9.62 10.88
N LYS A 31 1.65 10.08 11.22
CA LYS A 31 0.95 9.74 12.46
C LYS A 31 0.70 8.24 12.58
N ILE A 32 0.09 7.62 11.57
CA ILE A 32 -0.24 6.19 11.64
C ILE A 32 1.03 5.34 11.71
N SER A 33 2.05 5.66 10.93
CA SER A 33 3.33 4.95 10.94
C SER A 33 3.97 4.97 12.34
N LYS A 34 4.07 6.16 12.95
CA LYS A 34 4.59 6.33 14.31
C LYS A 34 3.81 5.50 15.33
N LYS A 35 2.48 5.56 15.26
CA LYS A 35 1.59 4.81 16.15
C LYS A 35 1.77 3.29 16.03
N LEU A 36 1.92 2.77 14.81
CA LEU A 36 2.19 1.35 14.60
C LEU A 36 3.57 0.93 15.12
N LYS A 37 4.54 1.83 15.06
CA LYS A 37 5.86 1.63 15.66
C LYS A 37 5.79 1.60 17.18
N GLU A 38 5.11 2.55 17.81
CA GLU A 38 4.90 2.62 19.27
C GLU A 38 4.18 1.38 19.79
N LYS A 39 3.20 0.84 19.05
CA LYS A 39 2.50 -0.40 19.37
C LYS A 39 3.30 -1.67 19.06
N SER A 40 4.56 -1.56 18.64
CA SER A 40 5.45 -2.68 18.27
C SER A 40 4.92 -3.58 17.15
N ILE A 41 3.97 -3.10 16.38
CA ILE A 41 3.47 -3.76 15.14
C ILE A 41 4.54 -3.66 14.07
N LEU A 42 5.14 -2.47 13.90
CA LEU A 42 6.33 -2.28 13.07
C LEU A 42 7.57 -2.36 13.93
N LYS A 43 8.39 -3.39 13.75
CA LYS A 43 9.70 -3.56 14.41
C LYS A 43 10.79 -2.91 13.56
N LYS A 44 12.05 -2.98 14.02
CA LYS A 44 13.20 -2.37 13.34
C LYS A 44 13.34 -2.84 11.88
N ASP A 45 13.09 -4.12 11.64
CA ASP A 45 13.25 -4.75 10.32
C ASP A 45 11.91 -4.95 9.60
N SER A 46 10.84 -4.27 10.05
CA SER A 46 9.55 -4.33 9.38
C SER A 46 9.57 -3.48 8.13
N ASP A 47 8.85 -3.94 7.11
CA ASP A 47 8.55 -3.18 5.91
C ASP A 47 7.04 -2.94 5.83
N ALA A 48 6.65 -1.71 5.51
CA ALA A 48 5.26 -1.32 5.38
C ALA A 48 5.05 -0.27 4.29
N ILE A 49 3.84 -0.27 3.75
CA ILE A 49 3.41 0.71 2.76
C ILE A 49 2.14 1.35 3.26
N PHE A 50 2.13 2.67 3.25
CA PHE A 50 0.98 3.50 3.58
C PHE A 50 0.62 4.31 2.36
N SER A 51 -0.65 4.32 1.99
CA SER A 51 -1.14 5.24 0.98
C SER A 51 -2.44 5.89 1.39
N LEU A 52 -2.64 7.12 0.93
CA LEU A 52 -3.81 7.93 1.19
C LEU A 52 -4.28 8.59 -0.09
N GLY A 53 -5.52 8.30 -0.48
CA GLY A 53 -6.16 8.87 -1.66
C GLY A 53 -6.75 10.25 -1.37
N PHE A 54 -6.65 11.16 -2.33
CA PHE A 54 -7.29 12.47 -2.28
C PHE A 54 -7.67 12.93 -3.68
N GLY A 55 -8.95 13.07 -3.91
CA GLY A 55 -9.46 13.30 -5.26
C GLY A 55 -9.05 12.17 -6.20
N LYS A 56 -8.33 12.52 -7.28
CA LYS A 56 -7.80 11.55 -8.25
C LYS A 56 -6.35 11.17 -7.98
N ARG A 57 -5.74 11.67 -6.92
CA ARG A 57 -4.32 11.46 -6.61
C ARG A 57 -4.15 10.60 -5.36
N MET A 58 -2.93 10.17 -5.11
CA MET A 58 -2.58 9.35 -3.96
C MET A 58 -1.20 9.77 -3.43
N ILE A 59 -1.07 9.91 -2.09
CA ILE A 59 0.23 9.93 -1.43
C ILE A 59 0.59 8.50 -1.02
N ILE A 60 1.85 8.13 -1.20
CA ILE A 60 2.38 6.83 -0.81
C ILE A 60 3.84 6.96 -0.37
N ASN A 61 4.29 6.11 0.54
CA ASN A 61 5.72 6.06 0.85
C ASN A 61 6.49 5.17 -0.14
N GLY A 62 7.69 5.59 -0.45
CA GLY A 62 8.72 4.75 -1.04
C GLY A 62 9.35 3.82 0.00
N ILE A 63 10.66 3.59 -0.11
CA ILE A 63 11.43 2.85 0.89
C ILE A 63 11.67 3.77 2.08
N VAL A 64 11.19 3.38 3.26
CA VAL A 64 11.32 4.13 4.51
C VAL A 64 12.40 3.50 5.37
N LYS A 65 13.33 4.31 5.87
CA LYS A 65 14.42 3.87 6.75
C LYS A 65 13.97 3.70 8.19
N ASP A 66 13.13 4.61 8.66
CA ASP A 66 12.62 4.60 10.04
C ASP A 66 11.14 4.99 10.09
N PHE A 67 10.29 4.03 10.38
CA PHE A 67 8.85 4.23 10.51
C PHE A 67 8.43 5.07 11.73
N SER A 68 9.32 5.34 12.68
CA SER A 68 9.06 6.31 13.75
C SER A 68 9.23 7.76 13.30
N ASN A 69 9.92 7.98 12.17
CA ASN A 69 10.25 9.31 11.66
C ASN A 69 10.33 9.30 10.12
N ILE A 70 9.22 9.03 9.46
CA ILE A 70 9.14 9.11 8.00
C ILE A 70 9.42 10.56 7.57
N LYS A 71 10.35 10.73 6.66
CA LYS A 71 10.70 12.02 6.10
C LYS A 71 9.86 12.33 4.87
N ARG A 72 9.68 13.62 4.57
CA ARG A 72 8.94 14.05 3.36
C ARG A 72 9.56 13.53 2.07
N GLU A 73 10.88 13.49 2.00
CA GLU A 73 11.64 12.96 0.86
C GLU A 73 11.42 11.46 0.60
N GLU A 74 10.88 10.71 1.59
CA GLU A 74 10.52 9.30 1.46
C GLU A 74 9.07 9.09 0.97
N LEU A 75 8.34 10.18 0.72
CA LEU A 75 6.94 10.18 0.27
C LEU A 75 6.84 10.63 -1.18
N LEU A 76 5.87 10.06 -1.88
CA LEU A 76 5.56 10.32 -3.28
C LEU A 76 4.10 10.72 -3.42
N GLU A 77 3.84 11.67 -4.30
CA GLU A 77 2.50 11.96 -4.78
C GLU A 77 2.31 11.33 -6.16
N ILE A 78 1.43 10.36 -6.24
CA ILE A 78 1.06 9.75 -7.51
C ILE A 78 -0.03 10.61 -8.14
N VAL A 79 0.29 11.16 -9.29
CA VAL A 79 -0.59 12.06 -10.05
C VAL A 79 -1.52 11.28 -10.96
N ASP A 80 -0.98 10.22 -11.58
CA ASP A 80 -1.73 9.34 -12.48
C ASP A 80 -1.03 7.98 -12.65
N PHE A 81 -1.79 6.96 -13.03
CA PHE A 81 -1.29 5.65 -13.39
C PHE A 81 -2.12 5.07 -14.54
N ASP A 82 -1.46 4.73 -15.64
CA ASP A 82 -2.05 3.99 -16.77
C ASP A 82 -1.79 2.49 -16.60
N PRO A 83 -2.79 1.68 -16.21
CA PRO A 83 -2.61 0.26 -15.97
C PRO A 83 -2.37 -0.56 -17.25
N ILE A 84 -2.72 -0.01 -18.43
CA ILE A 84 -2.53 -0.69 -19.72
C ILE A 84 -1.08 -0.57 -20.16
N LYS A 85 -0.51 0.62 -20.06
CA LYS A 85 0.89 0.91 -20.43
C LYS A 85 1.85 0.69 -19.28
N ASN A 86 1.34 0.48 -18.07
CA ASN A 86 2.11 0.42 -16.83
C ASN A 86 2.96 1.68 -16.58
N ASN A 87 2.38 2.86 -16.89
CA ASN A 87 3.01 4.16 -16.77
C ASN A 87 2.56 4.85 -15.48
N LEU A 88 3.52 5.26 -14.66
CA LEU A 88 3.30 5.96 -13.41
C LEU A 88 3.80 7.40 -13.50
N LEU A 89 2.91 8.36 -13.26
CA LEU A 89 3.22 9.80 -13.23
C LEU A 89 3.25 10.27 -11.77
N LEU A 90 4.36 10.84 -11.31
CA LEU A 90 4.54 11.18 -9.90
C LEU A 90 5.31 12.48 -9.64
N ILE A 91 5.16 12.98 -8.39
CA ILE A 91 5.93 14.07 -7.80
C ILE A 91 6.65 13.51 -6.57
N GLY A 92 7.93 13.85 -6.41
CA GLY A 92 8.80 13.42 -5.33
C GLY A 92 10.12 12.85 -5.83
N SER A 93 11.05 12.63 -4.91
CA SER A 93 12.39 12.11 -5.23
C SER A 93 12.62 10.64 -4.86
N ALA A 94 11.76 10.08 -4.02
CA ALA A 94 11.83 8.68 -3.64
C ALA A 94 11.60 7.75 -4.84
N GLU A 95 12.07 6.51 -4.72
CA GLU A 95 11.78 5.47 -5.70
C GLU A 95 10.42 4.83 -5.38
N PRO A 96 9.49 4.77 -6.35
CA PRO A 96 8.21 4.11 -6.14
C PRO A 96 8.38 2.60 -5.99
N ARG A 97 7.56 2.02 -5.15
CA ARG A 97 7.55 0.57 -4.92
C ARG A 97 6.73 -0.14 -5.99
N ILE A 98 7.02 -1.41 -6.20
CA ILE A 98 6.26 -2.24 -7.16
C ILE A 98 4.77 -2.34 -6.79
N GLU A 99 4.45 -2.23 -5.50
CA GLU A 99 3.08 -2.25 -4.98
C GLU A 99 2.31 -0.94 -5.21
N THR A 100 2.97 0.13 -5.68
CA THR A 100 2.35 1.44 -5.93
C THR A 100 1.14 1.32 -6.87
N SER A 101 1.24 0.52 -7.91
CA SER A 101 0.15 0.27 -8.85
C SER A 101 -1.05 -0.42 -8.19
N LEU A 102 -0.82 -1.39 -7.30
CA LEU A 102 -1.86 -2.06 -6.54
C LEU A 102 -2.61 -1.06 -5.63
N HIS A 103 -1.88 -0.24 -4.87
CA HIS A 103 -2.47 0.77 -4.01
C HIS A 103 -3.30 1.78 -4.80
N TRP A 104 -2.80 2.24 -5.96
CA TRP A 104 -3.54 3.10 -6.87
C TRP A 104 -4.85 2.47 -7.32
N MET A 105 -4.80 1.22 -7.77
CA MET A 105 -6.00 0.52 -8.23
C MET A 105 -7.04 0.32 -7.12
N ILE A 106 -6.61 0.10 -5.86
CA ILE A 106 -7.52 -0.01 -4.72
C ILE A 106 -8.26 1.32 -4.49
N HIS A 107 -7.56 2.44 -4.46
CA HIS A 107 -8.17 3.76 -4.27
C HIS A 107 -9.16 4.14 -5.39
N HIS A 108 -8.93 3.64 -6.62
CA HIS A 108 -9.81 3.92 -7.75
C HIS A 108 -10.94 2.90 -7.94
N ALA A 109 -10.84 1.74 -7.33
CA ALA A 109 -11.87 0.70 -7.39
C ALA A 109 -12.90 0.80 -6.25
N ARG A 110 -12.61 1.59 -5.19
CA ARG A 110 -13.41 1.67 -3.99
C ARG A 110 -13.54 3.10 -3.47
N ASP A 111 -14.68 3.72 -3.71
CA ASP A 111 -14.98 5.10 -3.27
C ASP A 111 -15.04 5.25 -1.74
N ASP A 112 -15.22 4.15 -1.00
CA ASP A 112 -15.24 4.14 0.46
C ASP A 112 -13.85 3.97 1.09
N VAL A 113 -12.78 3.87 0.28
CA VAL A 113 -11.40 3.69 0.73
C VAL A 113 -10.57 4.93 0.45
N ASN A 114 -10.11 5.59 1.51
CA ASN A 114 -9.15 6.69 1.42
C ASN A 114 -7.79 6.36 2.04
N PHE A 115 -7.70 5.27 2.83
CA PHE A 115 -6.47 4.86 3.47
C PHE A 115 -6.18 3.38 3.23
N VAL A 116 -4.93 3.06 2.85
CA VAL A 116 -4.47 1.68 2.67
C VAL A 116 -3.17 1.51 3.45
N VAL A 117 -3.11 0.45 4.25
CA VAL A 117 -1.91 0.04 4.99
C VAL A 117 -1.56 -1.38 4.58
N GLN A 118 -0.33 -1.60 4.14
CA GLN A 118 0.21 -2.92 3.85
C GLN A 118 1.41 -3.19 4.75
N ILE A 119 1.33 -4.22 5.60
CA ILE A 119 2.39 -4.63 6.53
C ILE A 119 3.02 -5.90 5.97
N LYS A 120 4.30 -5.84 5.58
CA LYS A 120 5.02 -6.91 4.87
C LYS A 120 5.76 -7.87 5.82
N LYS A 121 5.14 -8.25 6.94
CA LYS A 121 5.76 -9.09 7.94
C LYS A 121 5.12 -10.49 8.02
N THR A 122 5.89 -11.53 7.74
CA THR A 122 5.41 -12.91 7.64
C THR A 122 5.11 -13.58 8.98
N ASP A 123 5.89 -13.30 10.02
CA ASP A 123 5.74 -13.95 11.34
C ASP A 123 4.45 -13.56 12.08
N ILE A 124 3.96 -12.35 11.88
CA ILE A 124 2.69 -11.89 12.42
C ILE A 124 1.52 -12.48 11.63
N ILE A 125 1.65 -12.52 10.32
CA ILE A 125 0.59 -12.95 9.40
C ILE A 125 0.20 -14.41 9.64
N ASN A 126 1.15 -15.29 9.94
CA ASN A 126 0.91 -16.70 10.23
C ASN A 126 0.09 -16.93 11.52
N LYS A 127 -0.05 -15.92 12.36
CA LYS A 127 -0.81 -15.97 13.62
C LYS A 127 -2.23 -15.42 13.49
N ILE A 128 -2.52 -14.72 12.39
CA ILE A 128 -3.83 -14.11 12.15
C ILE A 128 -4.76 -15.16 11.56
N LYS A 129 -5.89 -15.37 12.21
CA LYS A 129 -6.98 -16.24 11.75
C LYS A 129 -8.12 -15.40 11.19
N ASP A 130 -8.98 -16.03 10.40
CA ASP A 130 -10.22 -15.43 9.89
C ASP A 130 -10.03 -14.22 8.94
N ILE A 131 -8.90 -14.22 8.17
CA ILE A 131 -8.68 -13.26 7.08
C ILE A 131 -8.44 -14.05 5.79
N ASP A 132 -9.10 -13.63 4.72
CA ASP A 132 -8.92 -14.22 3.39
C ASP A 132 -7.46 -14.10 2.94
N VAL A 133 -6.95 -15.15 2.31
CA VAL A 133 -5.60 -15.21 1.75
C VAL A 133 -5.70 -15.33 0.25
N THR A 134 -5.03 -14.45 -0.49
CA THR A 134 -4.99 -14.52 -1.96
C THR A 134 -4.18 -15.71 -2.45
N ASP A 135 -4.42 -16.13 -3.69
CA ASP A 135 -3.51 -17.01 -4.40
C ASP A 135 -2.16 -16.31 -4.64
N LYS A 136 -1.14 -17.12 -4.95
CA LYS A 136 0.21 -16.62 -5.20
C LYS A 136 0.34 -16.16 -6.65
N TYR A 137 0.47 -14.85 -6.83
CA TYR A 137 0.80 -14.21 -8.11
C TYR A 137 2.05 -13.34 -7.97
N PRO A 138 2.77 -13.04 -9.07
CA PRO A 138 3.87 -12.08 -9.04
C PRO A 138 3.38 -10.71 -8.55
N ILE A 139 4.10 -10.12 -7.60
CA ILE A 139 3.81 -8.77 -7.07
C ILE A 139 3.87 -7.77 -8.23
N GLY A 140 2.93 -6.82 -8.27
CA GLY A 140 2.82 -5.84 -9.36
C GLY A 140 2.19 -6.38 -10.65
N SER A 141 1.81 -7.68 -10.71
CA SER A 141 1.08 -8.21 -11.85
C SER A 141 -0.41 -7.83 -11.79
N LEU A 142 -1.04 -7.78 -12.97
CA LEU A 142 -2.48 -7.53 -13.07
C LEU A 142 -3.31 -8.63 -12.37
N ASP A 143 -2.85 -9.87 -12.42
CA ASP A 143 -3.54 -10.99 -11.77
C ASP A 143 -3.47 -10.89 -10.24
N ASN A 144 -2.32 -10.46 -9.69
CA ASN A 144 -2.22 -10.13 -8.26
C ASN A 144 -3.21 -9.02 -7.88
N THR A 145 -3.26 -7.95 -8.67
CA THR A 145 -4.19 -6.83 -8.44
C THR A 145 -5.66 -7.28 -8.49
N LYS A 146 -6.04 -8.07 -9.48
CA LYS A 146 -7.41 -8.62 -9.60
C LYS A 146 -7.81 -9.46 -8.38
N GLU A 147 -6.93 -10.36 -7.92
CA GLU A 147 -7.21 -11.19 -6.75
C GLU A 147 -7.37 -10.37 -5.47
N VAL A 148 -6.50 -9.37 -5.26
CA VAL A 148 -6.62 -8.47 -4.11
C VAL A 148 -7.92 -7.68 -4.17
N LEU A 149 -8.27 -7.09 -5.32
CA LEU A 149 -9.52 -6.35 -5.49
C LEU A 149 -10.76 -7.23 -5.30
N LYS A 150 -10.70 -8.48 -5.77
CA LYS A 150 -11.78 -9.47 -5.55
C LYS A 150 -11.95 -9.77 -4.06
N ALA A 151 -10.87 -10.03 -3.33
CA ALA A 151 -10.92 -10.28 -1.88
C ALA A 151 -11.41 -9.04 -1.10
N LEU A 152 -11.02 -7.84 -1.53
CA LEU A 152 -11.43 -6.57 -0.91
C LEU A 152 -12.85 -6.13 -1.30
N ARG A 153 -13.55 -6.82 -2.19
CA ARG A 153 -14.88 -6.40 -2.67
C ARG A 153 -15.88 -6.17 -1.54
N ILE A 154 -15.84 -7.03 -0.52
CA ILE A 154 -16.70 -6.97 0.67
C ILE A 154 -15.90 -6.88 1.97
N ASN A 155 -14.59 -7.12 1.91
CA ASN A 155 -13.71 -7.12 3.07
C ASN A 155 -12.91 -5.82 3.16
N LYS A 156 -12.48 -5.49 4.37
CA LYS A 156 -11.56 -4.36 4.62
C LYS A 156 -10.11 -4.81 4.86
N LYS A 157 -9.85 -6.11 4.81
CA LYS A 157 -8.53 -6.69 5.07
C LYS A 157 -8.34 -7.99 4.28
N VAL A 158 -7.11 -8.23 3.85
CA VAL A 158 -6.72 -9.43 3.11
C VAL A 158 -5.23 -9.73 3.33
N ILE A 159 -4.88 -11.01 3.42
CA ILE A 159 -3.48 -11.45 3.39
C ILE A 159 -3.09 -11.69 1.94
N ILE A 160 -2.15 -10.90 1.45
CA ILE A 160 -1.54 -11.13 0.15
C ILE A 160 -0.43 -12.17 0.34
N LYS A 161 -0.60 -13.34 -0.25
CA LYS A 161 0.33 -14.45 -0.08
C LYS A 161 1.76 -14.04 -0.43
N ASN A 162 2.68 -14.21 0.52
CA ASN A 162 4.10 -13.81 0.45
C ASN A 162 4.34 -12.29 0.36
N ASN A 163 3.33 -11.44 0.53
CA ASN A 163 3.50 -9.99 0.46
C ASN A 163 2.85 -9.22 1.62
N GLY A 164 2.26 -9.90 2.57
CA GLY A 164 1.84 -9.28 3.81
C GLY A 164 0.34 -9.10 4.00
N LEU A 165 -0.01 -8.43 5.08
CA LEU A 165 -1.37 -8.04 5.43
C LEU A 165 -1.68 -6.67 4.82
N LEU A 166 -2.78 -6.57 4.08
CA LEU A 166 -3.29 -5.33 3.55
C LEU A 166 -4.62 -5.00 4.23
N ILE A 167 -4.75 -3.76 4.70
CA ILE A 167 -5.92 -3.22 5.41
C ILE A 167 -6.35 -1.95 4.66
N VAL A 168 -7.65 -1.80 4.43
CA VAL A 168 -8.23 -0.61 3.79
C VAL A 168 -9.25 0.04 4.71
N GLY A 169 -9.34 1.36 4.67
CA GLY A 169 -10.27 2.11 5.50
C GLY A 169 -10.61 3.48 4.92
N ARG A 170 -11.63 4.11 5.48
CA ARG A 170 -12.05 5.46 5.09
C ARG A 170 -11.14 6.53 5.66
N ASN A 171 -10.60 6.31 6.85
CA ASN A 171 -9.76 7.24 7.60
C ASN A 171 -8.82 6.47 8.54
N ILE A 172 -7.98 7.20 9.28
CA ILE A 172 -7.04 6.62 10.24
C ILE A 172 -7.76 5.83 11.33
N GLU A 173 -8.84 6.35 11.86
CA GLU A 173 -9.60 5.72 12.95
C GLU A 173 -10.13 4.35 12.54
N ASP A 174 -10.61 4.23 11.29
CA ASP A 174 -11.07 2.94 10.73
C ASP A 174 -9.91 1.95 10.62
N ILE A 175 -8.74 2.39 10.18
CA ILE A 175 -7.52 1.57 10.14
C ILE A 175 -7.08 1.15 11.54
N GLU A 176 -7.05 2.07 12.50
CA GLU A 176 -6.65 1.80 13.88
C GLU A 176 -7.54 0.77 14.56
N LYS A 177 -8.86 0.89 14.36
CA LYS A 177 -9.82 -0.08 14.88
C LYS A 177 -9.54 -1.48 14.33
N GLN A 178 -9.33 -1.60 13.02
CA GLN A 178 -9.02 -2.89 12.41
C GLN A 178 -7.69 -3.46 12.91
N ILE A 179 -6.68 -2.62 13.10
CA ILE A 179 -5.39 -3.01 13.67
C ILE A 179 -5.57 -3.51 15.10
N GLN A 180 -6.36 -2.82 15.91
CA GLN A 180 -6.69 -3.26 17.27
C GLN A 180 -7.40 -4.62 17.26
N ASP A 181 -8.38 -4.81 16.38
CA ASP A 181 -9.11 -6.07 16.24
C ASP A 181 -8.19 -7.23 15.81
N ILE A 182 -7.18 -6.95 14.97
CA ILE A 182 -6.27 -7.98 14.45
C ILE A 182 -5.15 -8.32 15.44
N PHE A 183 -4.58 -7.32 16.10
CA PHE A 183 -3.36 -7.48 16.90
C PHE A 183 -3.62 -7.45 18.43
N GLY A 184 -4.82 -7.05 18.87
CA GLY A 184 -5.18 -6.96 20.28
C GLY A 184 -4.45 -5.85 21.06
N VAL A 185 -4.08 -4.73 20.40
CA VAL A 185 -3.21 -3.68 20.94
C VAL A 185 -3.80 -2.28 20.83
#